data_cdf155b1f02bef5e8473ae37bd97be23
#
_entry.id   cdf155b1f02bef5e8473ae37bd97be23
#
_cell.length_a   1.000
_cell.length_b   1.000
_cell.length_c   1.000
_cell.angle_alpha   90.00
_cell.angle_beta   90.00
_cell.angle_gamma   90.00
#
_symmetry.space_group_name_H-M   'P 1'
#
loop_
_entity.id
_entity.type
_entity.pdbx_description
1 polymer ?
#
loop_
_entity_poly.entity_id
_entity_poly.type
_entity_poly.pdbx_seq_one_letter_code
_entity_poly.pdbx_strand_id
1 'polypeptide(L)'
;MNLTPFKELIKQRCGLIFEGVGEKPLVDGLHKRIAANGAENATAYYAALHGNDLEFHELVCLLTINETYFYREPEQLQLLADCLVPRILARKQDAAPLRILSAGCSTGEEPYSIAMALREKYGESAARMFRLEGGDIDKGALEKARVGRYSEFSFRALEPALRERYFERHGKWAWNVRADLHEQVEFHHLNLLDKSTHHALPDYDIIFFRNVSIYFDTPTRRRIQQHLAALLKDDGCLIIGTAETLANDLGVLNLVEENGLFYFAKQPLAPRRPHFEVPVLPERRKTATDWLAPAPLPRPAVPERPAAPQSVAPSPANIDEALRLTREKHYEEALAIIVRLLEQQPVASDALLLKAHIQLHRKEYAAAEETAQRVLKSEAWSVDAFVVLALAAKWRNQNADAVKWFKQAVYARNECWPAHYYLGELYRADNELEKARRAYRVALQLLSGQPAPGDGLSIIPLGLPPTEVRFLCEHQIAKLDGLRAVAAQ
;
A
#
# COMPACT_ATOMS: atom_id res chain seq x y z
N MET A 1 -24.98 -8.68 -20.61
CA MET A 1 -23.88 -8.22 -21.52
C MET A 1 -22.76 -9.23 -21.47
N ASN A 2 -22.23 -9.66 -22.64
CA ASN A 2 -21.00 -10.49 -22.66
C ASN A 2 -19.78 -9.59 -22.47
N LEU A 3 -19.06 -9.78 -21.36
CA LEU A 3 -17.89 -8.96 -20.99
C LEU A 3 -16.57 -9.46 -21.60
N THR A 4 -16.52 -10.71 -22.06
CA THR A 4 -15.29 -11.37 -22.53
C THR A 4 -14.55 -10.56 -23.61
N PRO A 5 -15.18 -10.08 -24.68
CA PRO A 5 -14.48 -9.31 -25.72
C PRO A 5 -13.88 -8.01 -25.18
N PHE A 6 -14.60 -7.32 -24.28
CA PHE A 6 -14.10 -6.08 -23.67
C PHE A 6 -12.91 -6.34 -22.75
N LYS A 7 -12.95 -7.39 -21.94
CA LYS A 7 -11.84 -7.78 -21.07
C LYS A 7 -10.57 -8.08 -21.88
N GLU A 8 -10.72 -8.84 -22.98
CA GLU A 8 -9.62 -9.17 -23.86
C GLU A 8 -9.01 -7.92 -24.52
N LEU A 9 -9.85 -7.04 -25.07
CA LEU A 9 -9.41 -5.79 -25.68
C LEU A 9 -8.67 -4.89 -24.67
N ILE A 10 -9.22 -4.70 -23.49
CA ILE A 10 -8.63 -3.87 -22.43
C ILE A 10 -7.31 -4.47 -21.97
N LYS A 11 -7.28 -5.78 -21.71
CA LYS A 11 -6.06 -6.50 -21.35
C LYS A 11 -4.98 -6.38 -22.42
N GLN A 12 -5.34 -6.52 -23.69
CA GLN A 12 -4.40 -6.41 -24.78
C GLN A 12 -3.81 -5.01 -24.92
N ARG A 13 -4.65 -3.97 -24.78
CA ARG A 13 -4.26 -2.57 -25.06
C ARG A 13 -3.62 -1.88 -23.88
N CYS A 14 -4.05 -2.15 -22.66
CA CYS A 14 -3.52 -1.47 -21.47
C CYS A 14 -3.20 -2.42 -20.29
N GLY A 15 -3.42 -3.73 -20.44
CA GLY A 15 -3.02 -4.73 -19.45
C GLY A 15 -3.96 -4.91 -18.27
N LEU A 16 -4.95 -4.05 -18.08
CA LEU A 16 -5.88 -4.12 -16.95
C LEU A 16 -6.69 -5.42 -17.00
N ILE A 17 -6.85 -6.04 -15.83
CA ILE A 17 -7.65 -7.27 -15.68
C ILE A 17 -8.86 -7.03 -14.80
N PHE A 18 -9.98 -7.61 -15.20
CA PHE A 18 -11.26 -7.51 -14.48
C PHE A 18 -11.81 -8.92 -14.25
N GLU A 19 -11.73 -9.40 -13.00
CA GLU A 19 -12.19 -10.72 -12.61
C GLU A 19 -13.04 -10.66 -11.34
N GLY A 20 -14.09 -11.44 -11.26
CA GLY A 20 -14.93 -11.58 -10.08
C GLY A 20 -15.52 -10.25 -9.60
N VAL A 21 -15.26 -9.86 -8.37
CA VAL A 21 -15.77 -8.59 -7.78
C VAL A 21 -15.29 -7.35 -8.55
N GLY A 22 -14.12 -7.43 -9.20
CA GLY A 22 -13.55 -6.36 -10.03
C GLY A 22 -14.28 -6.12 -11.36
N GLU A 23 -15.29 -6.91 -11.73
CA GLU A 23 -16.07 -6.72 -12.97
C GLU A 23 -17.06 -5.56 -12.88
N LYS A 24 -17.50 -5.19 -11.69
CA LYS A 24 -18.50 -4.13 -11.52
C LYS A 24 -18.08 -2.78 -12.12
N PRO A 25 -16.87 -2.25 -11.85
CA PRO A 25 -16.41 -1.02 -12.51
C PRO A 25 -16.42 -1.12 -14.04
N LEU A 26 -16.06 -2.28 -14.60
CA LEU A 26 -16.13 -2.49 -16.04
C LEU A 26 -17.58 -2.41 -16.55
N VAL A 27 -18.52 -3.11 -15.91
CA VAL A 27 -19.94 -3.07 -16.28
C VAL A 27 -20.49 -1.64 -16.20
N ASP A 28 -20.22 -0.94 -15.11
CA ASP A 28 -20.70 0.43 -14.90
C ASP A 28 -20.08 1.41 -15.93
N GLY A 29 -18.77 1.25 -16.22
CA GLY A 29 -18.06 2.03 -17.24
C GLY A 29 -18.64 1.77 -18.65
N LEU A 30 -18.86 0.53 -19.01
CA LEU A 30 -19.47 0.16 -20.29
C LEU A 30 -20.88 0.74 -20.45
N HIS A 31 -21.72 0.64 -19.43
CA HIS A 31 -23.07 1.23 -19.48
C HIS A 31 -23.02 2.75 -19.72
N LYS A 32 -22.13 3.45 -19.02
CA LYS A 32 -21.96 4.91 -19.19
C LYS A 32 -21.49 5.25 -20.61
N ARG A 33 -20.53 4.51 -21.16
CA ARG A 33 -19.98 4.79 -22.49
C ARG A 33 -20.92 4.40 -23.62
N ILE A 34 -21.65 3.28 -23.51
CA ILE A 34 -22.71 2.88 -24.44
C ILE A 34 -23.76 3.99 -24.54
N ALA A 35 -24.22 4.49 -23.39
CA ALA A 35 -25.21 5.58 -23.36
C ALA A 35 -24.65 6.90 -23.95
N ALA A 36 -23.40 7.26 -23.62
CA ALA A 36 -22.76 8.48 -24.12
C ALA A 36 -22.51 8.47 -25.63
N ASN A 37 -22.26 7.28 -26.22
CA ASN A 37 -22.05 7.13 -27.67
C ASN A 37 -23.37 6.87 -28.45
N GLY A 38 -24.49 6.74 -27.78
CA GLY A 38 -25.78 6.41 -28.41
C GLY A 38 -25.79 5.05 -29.08
N ALA A 39 -24.94 4.11 -28.64
CA ALA A 39 -24.87 2.78 -29.22
C ALA A 39 -26.10 1.95 -28.83
N GLU A 40 -26.70 1.26 -29.80
CA GLU A 40 -27.92 0.48 -29.60
C GLU A 40 -27.72 -0.67 -28.57
N ASN A 41 -26.52 -1.23 -28.54
CA ASN A 41 -26.18 -2.35 -27.66
C ASN A 41 -24.67 -2.49 -27.48
N ALA A 42 -24.25 -3.38 -26.59
CA ALA A 42 -22.84 -3.62 -26.28
C ALA A 42 -22.02 -4.12 -27.50
N THR A 43 -22.63 -4.86 -28.43
CA THR A 43 -21.94 -5.35 -29.64
C THR A 43 -21.64 -4.19 -30.60
N ALA A 44 -22.60 -3.31 -30.82
CA ALA A 44 -22.40 -2.11 -31.63
C ALA A 44 -21.35 -1.19 -31.02
N TYR A 45 -21.37 -1.01 -29.70
CA TYR A 45 -20.35 -0.24 -28.99
C TYR A 45 -18.95 -0.88 -29.11
N TYR A 46 -18.84 -2.21 -28.97
CA TYR A 46 -17.56 -2.90 -29.12
C TYR A 46 -16.95 -2.67 -30.52
N ALA A 47 -17.75 -2.75 -31.57
CA ALA A 47 -17.30 -2.48 -32.92
C ALA A 47 -16.78 -1.04 -33.10
N ALA A 48 -17.49 -0.05 -32.52
CA ALA A 48 -17.06 1.34 -32.53
C ALA A 48 -15.78 1.57 -31.71
N LEU A 49 -15.65 0.89 -30.56
CA LEU A 49 -14.49 1.01 -29.65
C LEU A 49 -13.20 0.45 -30.28
N HIS A 50 -13.30 -0.59 -31.10
CA HIS A 50 -12.13 -1.30 -31.64
C HIS A 50 -11.24 -0.41 -32.55
N GLY A 51 -11.81 0.53 -33.26
CA GLY A 51 -11.11 1.46 -34.16
C GLY A 51 -11.00 2.90 -33.66
N ASN A 52 -11.43 3.20 -32.43
CA ASN A 52 -11.47 4.56 -31.91
C ASN A 52 -10.64 4.68 -30.61
N ASP A 53 -9.39 5.20 -30.77
CA ASP A 53 -8.48 5.39 -29.65
C ASP A 53 -8.95 6.42 -28.64
N LEU A 54 -9.66 7.46 -29.11
CA LEU A 54 -10.21 8.48 -28.19
C LEU A 54 -11.28 7.86 -27.29
N GLU A 55 -12.19 7.08 -27.88
CA GLU A 55 -13.23 6.40 -27.11
C GLU A 55 -12.67 5.34 -26.18
N PHE A 56 -11.61 4.64 -26.62
CA PHE A 56 -10.94 3.70 -25.74
C PHE A 56 -10.32 4.39 -24.50
N HIS A 57 -9.70 5.55 -24.67
CA HIS A 57 -9.16 6.34 -23.56
C HIS A 57 -10.26 6.81 -22.60
N GLU A 58 -11.40 7.26 -23.14
CA GLU A 58 -12.55 7.65 -22.33
C GLU A 58 -13.08 6.47 -21.47
N LEU A 59 -13.13 5.27 -22.06
CA LEU A 59 -13.47 4.09 -21.30
C LEU A 59 -12.43 3.81 -20.21
N VAL A 60 -11.14 3.82 -20.55
CA VAL A 60 -10.04 3.55 -19.60
C VAL A 60 -10.09 4.52 -18.41
N CYS A 61 -10.36 5.81 -18.62
CA CYS A 61 -10.50 6.80 -17.54
C CYS A 61 -11.63 6.46 -16.54
N LEU A 62 -12.64 5.69 -16.94
CA LEU A 62 -13.69 5.20 -16.03
C LEU A 62 -13.29 3.89 -15.31
N LEU A 63 -12.24 3.22 -15.77
CA LEU A 63 -11.81 1.91 -15.26
C LEU A 63 -10.58 2.00 -14.35
N THR A 64 -9.82 3.09 -14.43
CA THR A 64 -8.66 3.33 -13.58
C THR A 64 -9.08 3.70 -12.18
N ILE A 65 -8.32 3.20 -11.20
CA ILE A 65 -8.51 3.53 -9.78
C ILE A 65 -7.42 4.53 -9.42
N ASN A 66 -7.82 5.76 -9.16
CA ASN A 66 -6.91 6.88 -8.88
C ASN A 66 -6.75 7.13 -7.38
N GLU A 67 -6.51 6.07 -6.60
CA GLU A 67 -6.27 6.16 -5.16
C GLU A 67 -4.81 6.48 -4.89
N THR A 68 -4.54 7.73 -4.52
CA THR A 68 -3.21 8.24 -4.22
C THR A 68 -3.27 9.32 -3.15
N TYR A 69 -2.13 9.62 -2.51
CA TYR A 69 -1.99 10.69 -1.51
C TYR A 69 -0.53 11.09 -1.35
N PHE A 70 -0.30 12.31 -0.83
CA PHE A 70 1.03 12.84 -0.58
C PHE A 70 1.79 12.04 0.48
N TYR A 71 3.08 11.81 0.23
CA TYR A 71 4.00 11.07 1.11
C TYR A 71 3.57 9.64 1.41
N ARG A 72 2.92 8.98 0.45
CA ARG A 72 2.65 7.53 0.54
C ARG A 72 3.97 6.77 0.61
N GLU A 73 4.15 5.91 1.64
CA GLU A 73 5.38 5.16 1.93
C GLU A 73 6.61 6.09 2.05
N PRO A 74 6.67 6.97 3.07
CA PRO A 74 7.71 7.99 3.21
C PRO A 74 9.13 7.41 3.30
N GLU A 75 9.26 6.17 3.79
CA GLU A 75 10.55 5.48 3.90
C GLU A 75 11.20 5.28 2.52
N GLN A 76 10.42 5.08 1.47
CA GLN A 76 10.94 4.98 0.10
C GLN A 76 11.41 6.33 -0.45
N LEU A 77 10.78 7.44 -0.04
CA LEU A 77 11.27 8.78 -0.35
C LEU A 77 12.59 9.09 0.39
N GLN A 78 12.73 8.61 1.63
CA GLN A 78 14.00 8.69 2.37
C GLN A 78 15.08 7.83 1.71
N LEU A 79 14.78 6.59 1.32
CA LEU A 79 15.70 5.73 0.56
C LEU A 79 16.18 6.43 -0.72
N LEU A 80 15.27 7.05 -1.45
CA LEU A 80 15.61 7.85 -2.63
C LEU A 80 16.61 8.95 -2.28
N ALA A 81 16.27 9.82 -1.31
CA ALA A 81 17.02 11.04 -1.03
C ALA A 81 18.36 10.76 -0.30
N ASP A 82 18.40 9.77 0.60
CA ASP A 82 19.54 9.51 1.48
C ASP A 82 20.48 8.43 0.95
N CYS A 83 20.01 7.52 0.09
CA CYS A 83 20.81 6.39 -0.38
C CYS A 83 21.00 6.37 -1.89
N LEU A 84 19.90 6.36 -2.67
CA LEU A 84 19.98 6.13 -4.11
C LEU A 84 20.56 7.33 -4.85
N VAL A 85 20.05 8.54 -4.61
CA VAL A 85 20.54 9.77 -5.23
C VAL A 85 22.03 10.02 -4.93
N PRO A 86 22.52 9.99 -3.68
CA PRO A 86 23.95 10.15 -3.41
C PRO A 86 24.83 9.10 -4.11
N ARG A 87 24.36 7.86 -4.21
CA ARG A 87 25.07 6.78 -4.88
C ARG A 87 25.20 7.00 -6.38
N ILE A 88 24.11 7.43 -7.03
CA ILE A 88 24.10 7.72 -8.47
C ILE A 88 24.98 8.94 -8.75
N LEU A 89 24.84 10.03 -7.97
CA LEU A 89 25.67 11.23 -8.10
C LEU A 89 27.17 10.94 -7.94
N ALA A 90 27.54 10.03 -7.02
CA ALA A 90 28.94 9.65 -6.82
C ALA A 90 29.57 8.91 -8.03
N ARG A 91 28.74 8.33 -8.91
CA ARG A 91 29.19 7.59 -10.12
C ARG A 91 29.06 8.42 -11.37
N LYS A 92 28.22 9.44 -11.34
CA LYS A 92 27.91 10.29 -12.48
C LYS A 92 29.14 11.13 -12.88
N GLN A 93 29.51 11.08 -14.15
CA GLN A 93 30.69 11.79 -14.68
C GLN A 93 30.35 13.13 -15.33
N ASP A 94 29.06 13.39 -15.54
CA ASP A 94 28.57 14.61 -16.17
C ASP A 94 27.74 15.47 -15.18
N ALA A 95 27.51 16.72 -15.55
CA ALA A 95 26.70 17.67 -14.78
C ALA A 95 25.20 17.65 -15.16
N ALA A 96 24.76 16.70 -15.98
CA ALA A 96 23.37 16.61 -16.38
C ALA A 96 22.46 16.27 -15.18
N PRO A 97 21.24 16.79 -15.09
CA PRO A 97 20.32 16.47 -14.01
C PRO A 97 19.96 14.97 -14.00
N LEU A 98 19.69 14.44 -12.82
CA LEU A 98 19.11 13.10 -12.67
C LEU A 98 17.66 13.13 -13.15
N ARG A 99 17.28 12.13 -13.94
CA ARG A 99 15.92 11.98 -14.45
C ARG A 99 15.17 10.93 -13.66
N ILE A 100 14.00 11.32 -13.15
CA ILE A 100 13.17 10.46 -12.32
C ILE A 100 11.76 10.42 -12.92
N LEU A 101 11.24 9.21 -13.15
CA LEU A 101 9.90 8.98 -13.65
C LEU A 101 9.03 8.38 -12.54
N SER A 102 7.84 8.92 -12.36
CA SER A 102 6.73 8.27 -11.64
C SER A 102 5.79 7.65 -12.67
N ALA A 103 5.85 6.34 -12.82
CA ALA A 103 5.10 5.56 -13.81
C ALA A 103 3.80 5.01 -13.22
N GLY A 104 2.66 5.55 -13.65
CA GLY A 104 1.34 5.37 -13.02
C GLY A 104 1.12 6.41 -11.91
N CYS A 105 1.38 7.69 -12.25
CA CYS A 105 1.39 8.78 -11.27
C CYS A 105 -0.01 9.26 -10.82
N SER A 106 -1.08 8.75 -11.43
CA SER A 106 -2.47 9.14 -11.14
C SER A 106 -2.64 10.67 -11.14
N THR A 107 -3.18 11.24 -10.08
CA THR A 107 -3.45 12.68 -9.93
C THR A 107 -2.24 13.51 -9.47
N GLY A 108 -1.03 12.93 -9.48
CA GLY A 108 0.25 13.66 -9.34
C GLY A 108 0.81 13.77 -7.93
N GLU A 109 0.16 13.19 -6.91
CA GLU A 109 0.64 13.26 -5.54
C GLU A 109 2.03 12.61 -5.36
N GLU A 110 2.32 11.52 -6.09
CA GLU A 110 3.64 10.85 -6.01
C GLU A 110 4.77 11.70 -6.58
N PRO A 111 4.75 12.19 -7.83
CA PRO A 111 5.84 13.01 -8.35
C PRO A 111 6.04 14.31 -7.57
N TYR A 112 4.98 14.95 -7.08
CA TYR A 112 5.14 16.10 -6.18
C TYR A 112 5.74 15.71 -4.82
N SER A 113 5.42 14.54 -4.28
CA SER A 113 6.05 14.03 -3.04
C SER A 113 7.55 13.77 -3.24
N ILE A 114 7.94 13.24 -4.40
CA ILE A 114 9.35 13.08 -4.78
C ILE A 114 10.03 14.46 -4.85
N ALA A 115 9.40 15.44 -5.51
CA ALA A 115 9.93 16.81 -5.61
C ALA A 115 10.14 17.44 -4.22
N MET A 116 9.15 17.33 -3.34
CA MET A 116 9.24 17.82 -1.97
C MET A 116 10.38 17.14 -1.18
N ALA A 117 10.47 15.81 -1.21
CA ALA A 117 11.51 15.07 -0.50
C ALA A 117 12.92 15.44 -0.96
N LEU A 118 13.11 15.60 -2.25
CA LEU A 118 14.38 16.04 -2.82
C LEU A 118 14.70 17.51 -2.46
N ARG A 119 13.69 18.37 -2.42
CA ARG A 119 13.87 19.76 -2.03
C ARG A 119 14.16 19.93 -0.55
N GLU A 120 13.55 19.13 0.32
CA GLU A 120 13.91 19.09 1.75
C GLU A 120 15.38 18.67 1.97
N LYS A 121 15.89 17.77 1.14
CA LYS A 121 17.27 17.28 1.27
C LYS A 121 18.32 18.17 0.61
N TYR A 122 18.05 18.68 -0.60
CA TYR A 122 19.02 19.38 -1.45
C TYR A 122 18.75 20.88 -1.58
N GLY A 123 17.70 21.38 -0.94
CA GLY A 123 17.31 22.79 -0.97
C GLY A 123 17.01 23.30 -2.39
N GLU A 124 17.29 24.56 -2.66
CA GLU A 124 17.06 25.20 -3.97
C GLU A 124 17.86 24.54 -5.12
N SER A 125 18.91 23.80 -4.82
CA SER A 125 19.68 23.08 -5.83
C SER A 125 18.88 21.96 -6.49
N ALA A 126 17.85 21.44 -5.83
CA ALA A 126 17.01 20.36 -6.33
C ALA A 126 16.44 20.67 -7.72
N ALA A 127 15.97 21.88 -7.96
CA ALA A 127 15.41 22.30 -9.25
C ALA A 127 16.39 22.17 -10.43
N ARG A 128 17.69 22.23 -10.17
CA ARG A 128 18.74 22.06 -11.18
C ARG A 128 19.27 20.64 -11.24
N MET A 129 19.26 19.94 -10.11
CA MET A 129 19.80 18.58 -9.98
C MET A 129 18.88 17.51 -10.53
N PHE A 130 17.57 17.77 -10.57
CA PHE A 130 16.58 16.75 -10.91
C PHE A 130 15.65 17.20 -12.04
N ARG A 131 15.22 16.24 -12.86
CA ARG A 131 14.09 16.34 -13.79
C ARG A 131 13.07 15.29 -13.41
N LEU A 132 11.88 15.74 -13.05
CA LEU A 132 10.81 14.89 -12.55
C LEU A 132 9.70 14.80 -13.58
N GLU A 133 9.33 13.58 -13.92
CA GLU A 133 8.28 13.30 -14.88
C GLU A 133 7.23 12.36 -14.25
N GLY A 134 5.95 12.66 -14.48
CA GLY A 134 4.83 11.81 -14.12
C GLY A 134 4.15 11.28 -15.36
N GLY A 135 3.96 9.96 -15.45
CA GLY A 135 3.26 9.34 -16.56
C GLY A 135 2.07 8.52 -16.10
N ASP A 136 0.92 8.67 -16.76
CA ASP A 136 -0.27 7.85 -16.48
C ASP A 136 -1.06 7.60 -17.76
N ILE A 137 -1.83 6.51 -17.77
CA ILE A 137 -2.74 6.18 -18.88
C ILE A 137 -4.04 7.01 -18.81
N ASP A 138 -4.42 7.45 -17.60
CA ASP A 138 -5.62 8.23 -17.35
C ASP A 138 -5.37 9.72 -17.63
N LYS A 139 -5.85 10.19 -18.77
CA LYS A 139 -5.74 11.60 -19.16
C LYS A 139 -6.49 12.53 -18.20
N GLY A 140 -7.62 12.08 -17.62
CA GLY A 140 -8.39 12.87 -16.66
C GLY A 140 -7.64 13.03 -15.33
N ALA A 141 -6.91 12.02 -14.90
CA ALA A 141 -6.01 12.10 -13.75
C ALA A 141 -4.84 13.06 -14.01
N LEU A 142 -4.22 12.97 -15.20
CA LEU A 142 -3.13 13.88 -15.60
C LEU A 142 -3.56 15.34 -15.67
N GLU A 143 -4.78 15.64 -16.12
CA GLU A 143 -5.30 17.01 -16.08
C GLU A 143 -5.41 17.56 -14.66
N LYS A 144 -5.87 16.73 -13.70
CA LYS A 144 -5.86 17.09 -12.27
C LYS A 144 -4.45 17.31 -11.75
N ALA A 145 -3.50 16.45 -12.13
CA ALA A 145 -2.10 16.59 -11.76
C ALA A 145 -1.51 17.90 -12.28
N ARG A 146 -1.78 18.27 -13.53
CA ARG A 146 -1.36 19.55 -14.14
C ARG A 146 -2.01 20.77 -13.51
N VAL A 147 -3.25 20.66 -13.05
CA VAL A 147 -3.91 21.73 -12.28
C VAL A 147 -3.27 21.91 -10.91
N GLY A 148 -2.74 20.84 -10.33
CA GLY A 148 -2.07 20.85 -9.03
C GLY A 148 -2.96 21.25 -7.86
N ARG A 149 -4.27 20.91 -7.90
CA ARG A 149 -5.26 21.28 -6.87
C ARG A 149 -5.77 20.05 -6.16
N TYR A 150 -5.67 20.05 -4.82
CA TYR A 150 -5.94 18.89 -3.98
C TYR A 150 -6.88 19.22 -2.81
N SER A 151 -7.65 18.22 -2.39
CA SER A 151 -8.51 18.29 -1.21
C SER A 151 -7.77 17.83 0.05
N GLU A 152 -8.35 18.04 1.23
CA GLU A 152 -7.81 17.57 2.51
C GLU A 152 -7.49 16.06 2.51
N PHE A 153 -8.23 15.26 1.76
CA PHE A 153 -8.03 13.81 1.69
C PHE A 153 -6.66 13.41 1.12
N SER A 154 -6.12 14.20 0.17
CA SER A 154 -4.79 13.95 -0.40
C SER A 154 -3.66 14.19 0.60
N PHE A 155 -3.91 14.91 1.71
CA PHE A 155 -2.91 15.26 2.72
C PHE A 155 -2.91 14.37 3.97
N ARG A 156 -3.69 13.28 3.98
CA ARG A 156 -3.90 12.45 5.17
C ARG A 156 -2.63 11.85 5.81
N ALA A 157 -1.54 11.76 5.06
CA ALA A 157 -0.24 11.30 5.55
C ALA A 157 0.86 12.38 5.48
N LEU A 158 0.53 13.60 5.03
CA LEU A 158 1.49 14.69 4.92
C LEU A 158 1.52 15.51 6.21
N GLU A 159 2.72 15.75 6.74
CA GLU A 159 2.90 16.63 7.89
C GLU A 159 2.38 18.06 7.60
N PRO A 160 1.67 18.69 8.56
CA PRO A 160 1.13 20.04 8.37
C PRO A 160 2.19 21.08 7.96
N ALA A 161 3.40 20.99 8.50
CA ALA A 161 4.50 21.90 8.18
C ALA A 161 4.92 21.81 6.71
N LEU A 162 4.96 20.62 6.12
CA LEU A 162 5.26 20.42 4.71
C LEU A 162 4.11 20.93 3.83
N ARG A 163 2.87 20.70 4.23
CA ARG A 163 1.72 21.24 3.52
C ARG A 163 1.76 22.77 3.44
N GLU A 164 2.00 23.45 4.57
CA GLU A 164 2.10 24.92 4.59
C GLU A 164 3.27 25.46 3.77
N ARG A 165 4.35 24.71 3.69
CA ARG A 165 5.55 25.08 2.91
C ARG A 165 5.34 24.99 1.41
N TYR A 166 4.68 23.92 0.95
CA TYR A 166 4.62 23.58 -0.48
C TYR A 166 3.26 23.82 -1.14
N PHE A 167 2.25 24.20 -0.36
CA PHE A 167 0.90 24.43 -0.89
C PHE A 167 0.36 25.77 -0.43
N GLU A 168 -0.54 26.32 -1.24
CA GLU A 168 -1.28 27.53 -0.95
C GLU A 168 -2.77 27.21 -0.85
N ARG A 169 -3.44 27.79 0.16
CA ARG A 169 -4.86 27.53 0.37
C ARG A 169 -5.69 28.10 -0.78
N HIS A 170 -6.57 27.29 -1.36
CA HIS A 170 -7.49 27.67 -2.41
C HIS A 170 -8.93 27.53 -1.92
N GLY A 171 -9.54 28.62 -1.52
CA GLY A 171 -10.89 28.61 -0.94
C GLY A 171 -10.93 27.86 0.40
N LYS A 172 -12.09 27.24 0.70
CA LYS A 172 -12.34 26.61 1.99
C LYS A 172 -11.83 25.17 2.07
N TRP A 173 -11.78 24.46 0.94
CA TRP A 173 -11.67 22.99 0.91
C TRP A 173 -10.56 22.44 0.02
N ALA A 174 -9.74 23.31 -0.57
CA ALA A 174 -8.68 22.89 -1.49
C ALA A 174 -7.38 23.64 -1.27
N TRP A 175 -6.29 23.06 -1.82
CA TRP A 175 -4.95 23.59 -1.79
C TRP A 175 -4.33 23.47 -3.17
N ASN A 176 -3.64 24.49 -3.63
CA ASN A 176 -2.85 24.43 -4.85
C ASN A 176 -1.38 24.16 -4.50
N VAL A 177 -0.71 23.37 -5.32
CA VAL A 177 0.75 23.26 -5.29
C VAL A 177 1.35 24.64 -5.60
N ARG A 178 2.38 25.08 -4.87
CA ARG A 178 3.07 26.33 -5.17
C ARG A 178 3.74 26.28 -6.53
N ALA A 179 3.80 27.41 -7.23
CA ALA A 179 4.29 27.51 -8.60
C ALA A 179 5.71 26.94 -8.74
N ASP A 180 6.59 27.25 -7.81
CA ASP A 180 7.99 26.83 -7.82
C ASP A 180 8.19 25.30 -7.70
N LEU A 181 7.26 24.59 -7.04
CA LEU A 181 7.24 23.12 -7.01
C LEU A 181 6.50 22.55 -8.23
N HIS A 182 5.43 23.22 -8.65
CA HIS A 182 4.60 22.80 -9.78
C HIS A 182 5.42 22.75 -11.08
N GLU A 183 6.27 23.75 -11.34
CA GLU A 183 7.13 23.84 -12.52
C GLU A 183 8.24 22.77 -12.57
N GLN A 184 8.49 22.05 -11.48
CA GLN A 184 9.52 21.01 -11.43
C GLN A 184 9.06 19.65 -11.96
N VAL A 185 7.74 19.46 -12.20
CA VAL A 185 7.18 18.18 -12.60
C VAL A 185 6.48 18.30 -13.95
N GLU A 186 6.91 17.51 -14.91
CA GLU A 186 6.26 17.39 -16.22
C GLU A 186 5.35 16.17 -16.25
N PHE A 187 4.18 16.28 -16.90
CA PHE A 187 3.20 15.19 -16.98
C PHE A 187 2.95 14.73 -18.40
N HIS A 188 3.07 13.42 -18.64
CA HIS A 188 2.92 12.80 -19.96
C HIS A 188 1.86 11.69 -19.94
N HIS A 189 1.13 11.52 -21.04
CA HIS A 189 0.30 10.35 -21.23
C HIS A 189 1.21 9.14 -21.47
N LEU A 190 1.10 8.12 -20.62
CA LEU A 190 1.96 6.93 -20.63
C LEU A 190 1.14 5.65 -20.51
N ASN A 191 1.08 4.87 -21.58
CA ASN A 191 0.64 3.49 -21.54
C ASN A 191 1.86 2.58 -21.34
N LEU A 192 1.95 1.90 -20.24
CA LEU A 192 3.08 1.03 -19.87
C LEU A 192 3.28 -0.18 -20.79
N LEU A 193 2.29 -0.52 -21.63
CA LEU A 193 2.39 -1.59 -22.63
C LEU A 193 2.74 -1.07 -24.03
N ASP A 194 2.60 0.20 -24.29
CA ASP A 194 2.87 0.81 -25.59
C ASP A 194 4.36 1.12 -25.79
N LYS A 195 5.04 0.31 -26.59
CA LYS A 195 6.45 0.49 -26.92
C LYS A 195 6.73 1.79 -27.69
N SER A 196 5.78 2.29 -28.46
CA SER A 196 5.97 3.53 -29.23
C SER A 196 6.14 4.74 -28.32
N THR A 197 5.40 4.78 -27.22
CA THR A 197 5.53 5.81 -26.19
C THR A 197 6.91 5.74 -25.51
N HIS A 198 7.42 4.54 -25.29
CA HIS A 198 8.72 4.33 -24.63
C HIS A 198 9.89 4.80 -25.50
N HIS A 199 9.82 4.68 -26.84
CA HIS A 199 10.88 5.18 -27.73
C HIS A 199 10.99 6.72 -27.76
N ALA A 200 9.94 7.41 -27.34
CA ALA A 200 9.93 8.88 -27.25
C ALA A 200 10.45 9.39 -25.90
N LEU A 201 10.57 8.52 -24.89
CA LEU A 201 11.05 8.86 -23.56
C LEU A 201 12.58 8.75 -23.50
N PRO A 202 13.24 9.60 -22.70
CA PRO A 202 14.68 9.49 -22.42
C PRO A 202 14.99 8.33 -21.46
N ASP A 203 16.28 8.05 -21.27
CA ASP A 203 16.74 7.14 -20.23
C ASP A 203 16.64 7.77 -18.83
N TYR A 204 16.13 7.01 -17.86
CA TYR A 204 15.94 7.45 -16.49
C TYR A 204 16.99 6.86 -15.55
N ASP A 205 17.37 7.65 -14.55
CA ASP A 205 18.21 7.20 -13.44
C ASP A 205 17.39 6.41 -12.41
N ILE A 206 16.15 6.86 -12.17
CA ILE A 206 15.24 6.23 -11.21
C ILE A 206 13.81 6.22 -11.78
N ILE A 207 13.13 5.09 -11.64
CA ILE A 207 11.72 4.95 -11.97
C ILE A 207 10.96 4.51 -10.72
N PHE A 208 9.88 5.23 -10.38
CA PHE A 208 8.87 4.79 -9.41
C PHE A 208 7.75 4.09 -10.18
N PHE A 209 7.41 2.89 -9.75
CA PHE A 209 6.30 2.09 -10.28
C PHE A 209 5.57 1.45 -9.11
N ARG A 210 4.82 2.26 -8.37
CA ARG A 210 4.24 1.90 -7.09
C ARG A 210 2.72 1.84 -7.15
N ASN A 211 2.15 0.78 -6.56
CA ASN A 211 0.71 0.58 -6.43
C ASN A 211 -0.05 0.53 -7.78
N VAL A 212 0.65 0.10 -8.83
CA VAL A 212 0.13 -0.01 -10.19
C VAL A 212 0.17 -1.46 -10.69
N SER A 213 1.18 -2.23 -10.31
CA SER A 213 1.40 -3.59 -10.78
C SER A 213 0.27 -4.57 -10.40
N ILE A 214 -0.48 -4.22 -9.40
CA ILE A 214 -1.61 -4.96 -8.85
C ILE A 214 -2.79 -5.13 -9.83
N TYR A 215 -2.92 -4.24 -10.80
CA TYR A 215 -3.97 -4.30 -11.83
C TYR A 215 -3.65 -5.28 -12.96
N PHE A 216 -2.45 -5.89 -12.94
CA PHE A 216 -1.93 -6.70 -14.02
C PHE A 216 -1.70 -8.15 -13.60
N ASP A 217 -1.90 -9.10 -14.52
CA ASP A 217 -1.46 -10.46 -14.32
C ASP A 217 0.09 -10.60 -14.41
N THR A 218 0.60 -11.74 -13.98
CA THR A 218 2.06 -11.98 -13.93
C THR A 218 2.75 -11.83 -15.31
N PRO A 219 2.19 -12.35 -16.43
CA PRO A 219 2.78 -12.11 -17.75
C PRO A 219 2.82 -10.64 -18.14
N THR A 220 1.76 -9.89 -17.87
CA THR A 220 1.70 -8.44 -18.15
C THR A 220 2.69 -7.67 -17.30
N ARG A 221 2.78 -7.96 -15.99
CA ARG A 221 3.77 -7.36 -15.09
C ARG A 221 5.21 -7.58 -15.58
N ARG A 222 5.52 -8.80 -16.03
CA ARG A 222 6.84 -9.11 -16.60
C ARG A 222 7.13 -8.24 -17.84
N ARG A 223 6.17 -8.09 -18.75
CA ARG A 223 6.32 -7.23 -19.94
C ARG A 223 6.53 -5.77 -19.54
N ILE A 224 5.75 -5.25 -18.60
CA ILE A 224 5.90 -3.87 -18.10
C ILE A 224 7.29 -3.69 -17.48
N GLN A 225 7.75 -4.61 -16.63
CA GLN A 225 9.09 -4.52 -16.06
C GLN A 225 10.19 -4.53 -17.13
N GLN A 226 10.05 -5.34 -18.18
CA GLN A 226 11.00 -5.35 -19.30
C GLN A 226 11.03 -4.00 -20.02
N HIS A 227 9.87 -3.35 -20.19
CA HIS A 227 9.79 -2.02 -20.78
C HIS A 227 10.43 -0.96 -19.87
N LEU A 228 10.12 -0.98 -18.57
CA LEU A 228 10.71 -0.05 -17.60
C LEU A 228 12.22 -0.28 -17.46
N ALA A 229 12.69 -1.52 -17.49
CA ALA A 229 14.11 -1.85 -17.49
C ALA A 229 14.83 -1.32 -18.75
N ALA A 230 14.16 -1.28 -19.90
CA ALA A 230 14.71 -0.69 -21.12
C ALA A 230 14.84 0.84 -21.03
N LEU A 231 13.97 1.51 -20.27
CA LEU A 231 14.03 2.95 -20.00
C LEU A 231 15.02 3.31 -18.88
N LEU A 232 15.51 2.35 -18.09
CA LEU A 232 16.51 2.61 -17.07
C LEU A 232 17.90 2.66 -17.66
N LYS A 233 18.72 3.60 -17.21
CA LYS A 233 20.18 3.58 -17.40
C LYS A 233 20.77 2.31 -16.78
N ASP A 234 22.00 1.97 -17.13
CA ASP A 234 22.62 0.72 -16.66
C ASP A 234 22.79 0.66 -15.14
N ASP A 235 23.03 1.78 -14.48
CA ASP A 235 23.10 1.93 -13.03
C ASP A 235 21.78 2.40 -12.39
N GLY A 236 20.69 2.42 -13.19
CA GLY A 236 19.39 2.89 -12.77
C GLY A 236 18.63 1.92 -11.85
N CYS A 237 17.69 2.47 -11.11
CA CYS A 237 16.88 1.74 -10.12
C CYS A 237 15.38 1.89 -10.39
N LEU A 238 14.63 0.79 -10.15
CA LEU A 238 13.17 0.74 -10.16
C LEU A 238 12.66 0.56 -8.72
N ILE A 239 11.89 1.52 -8.24
CA ILE A 239 11.26 1.50 -6.92
C ILE A 239 9.82 1.04 -7.09
N ILE A 240 9.45 -0.03 -6.40
CA ILE A 240 8.10 -0.62 -6.41
C ILE A 240 7.53 -0.53 -5.00
N GLY A 241 6.22 -0.40 -4.87
CA GLY A 241 5.55 -0.37 -3.57
C GLY A 241 5.92 -1.58 -2.71
N THR A 242 6.08 -1.36 -1.41
CA THR A 242 6.53 -2.39 -0.46
C THR A 242 5.68 -3.66 -0.55
N ALA A 243 4.36 -3.49 -0.66
CA ALA A 243 3.39 -4.58 -0.79
C ALA A 243 3.52 -5.37 -2.11
N GLU A 244 4.02 -4.73 -3.16
CA GLU A 244 4.10 -5.29 -4.51
C GLU A 244 5.42 -6.01 -4.79
N THR A 245 6.45 -5.78 -3.96
CA THR A 245 7.82 -6.23 -4.20
C THR A 245 7.91 -7.73 -4.46
N LEU A 246 7.27 -8.54 -3.60
CA LEU A 246 7.29 -10.01 -3.73
C LEU A 246 6.61 -10.50 -5.03
N ALA A 247 5.53 -9.83 -5.42
CA ALA A 247 4.79 -10.19 -6.63
C ALA A 247 5.50 -9.75 -7.91
N ASN A 248 6.49 -8.85 -7.79
CA ASN A 248 7.25 -8.27 -8.89
C ASN A 248 8.69 -8.75 -8.97
N ASP A 249 9.11 -9.69 -8.12
CA ASP A 249 10.39 -10.41 -8.30
C ASP A 249 10.24 -11.46 -9.43
N LEU A 250 10.30 -10.95 -10.65
CA LEU A 250 10.01 -11.71 -11.87
C LEU A 250 11.29 -12.10 -12.63
N GLY A 251 12.48 -11.83 -12.05
CA GLY A 251 13.76 -12.12 -12.67
C GLY A 251 14.11 -11.24 -13.88
N VAL A 252 13.49 -10.07 -14.00
CA VAL A 252 13.80 -9.07 -15.05
C VAL A 252 14.91 -8.13 -14.57
N LEU A 253 14.83 -7.71 -13.33
CA LEU A 253 15.79 -6.85 -12.64
C LEU A 253 16.26 -7.52 -11.36
N ASN A 254 17.41 -7.10 -10.84
CA ASN A 254 17.99 -7.65 -9.60
C ASN A 254 17.32 -6.98 -8.40
N LEU A 255 16.69 -7.78 -7.54
CA LEU A 255 16.13 -7.27 -6.29
C LEU A 255 17.25 -6.96 -5.30
N VAL A 256 17.26 -5.75 -4.79
CA VAL A 256 18.22 -5.25 -3.80
C VAL A 256 17.48 -4.89 -2.52
N GLU A 257 18.08 -5.24 -1.39
CA GLU A 257 17.61 -4.84 -0.06
C GLU A 257 18.59 -3.85 0.55
N GLU A 258 18.09 -2.73 1.03
CA GLU A 258 18.86 -1.70 1.70
C GLU A 258 18.06 -1.10 2.85
N ASN A 259 18.58 -1.18 4.08
CA ASN A 259 17.93 -0.69 5.30
C ASN A 259 16.51 -1.27 5.52
N GLY A 260 16.27 -2.52 5.12
CA GLY A 260 14.96 -3.17 5.21
C GLY A 260 13.96 -2.77 4.11
N LEU A 261 14.35 -1.89 3.19
CA LEU A 261 13.57 -1.51 2.02
C LEU A 261 14.05 -2.25 0.79
N PHE A 262 13.17 -2.40 -0.19
CA PHE A 262 13.44 -3.15 -1.40
C PHE A 262 13.28 -2.25 -2.63
N TYR A 263 14.22 -2.42 -3.57
CA TYR A 263 14.14 -1.84 -4.90
C TYR A 263 14.79 -2.78 -5.92
N PHE A 264 14.61 -2.53 -7.19
CA PHE A 264 15.21 -3.31 -8.25
C PHE A 264 16.30 -2.51 -8.96
N ALA A 265 17.42 -3.15 -9.28
CA ALA A 265 18.53 -2.55 -10.00
C ALA A 265 18.79 -3.31 -11.30
N LYS A 266 19.15 -2.58 -12.36
CA LYS A 266 19.47 -3.18 -13.67
C LYS A 266 20.77 -3.99 -13.59
N GLN A 267 21.77 -3.46 -12.88
CA GLN A 267 23.00 -4.17 -12.56
C GLN A 267 23.11 -4.42 -11.05
N PRO A 268 23.78 -5.50 -10.61
CA PRO A 268 24.07 -5.70 -9.20
C PRO A 268 24.91 -4.51 -8.67
N LEU A 269 24.34 -3.79 -7.71
CA LEU A 269 25.07 -2.71 -7.05
C LEU A 269 26.11 -3.34 -6.13
N ALA A 270 27.38 -2.99 -6.30
CA ALA A 270 28.44 -3.46 -5.41
C ALA A 270 28.08 -3.08 -3.95
N PRO A 271 28.20 -4.02 -2.99
CA PRO A 271 27.90 -3.72 -1.60
C PRO A 271 28.80 -2.58 -1.11
N ARG A 272 28.20 -1.57 -0.52
CA ARG A 272 28.94 -0.50 0.15
C ARG A 272 29.70 -1.15 1.30
N ARG A 273 31.04 -1.16 1.27
CA ARG A 273 31.79 -1.40 2.51
C ARG A 273 31.42 -0.25 3.45
N PRO A 274 30.90 -0.53 4.65
CA PRO A 274 30.63 0.54 5.59
C PRO A 274 31.96 1.20 5.97
N HIS A 275 32.20 2.41 5.47
CA HIS A 275 33.18 3.31 6.07
C HIS A 275 32.56 3.81 7.37
N PHE A 276 32.66 3.02 8.42
CA PHE A 276 32.52 3.50 9.77
C PHE A 276 33.83 4.22 10.13
N GLU A 277 33.94 5.49 9.78
CA GLU A 277 34.70 6.41 10.59
C GLU A 277 33.87 6.66 11.83
N VAL A 278 34.16 5.90 12.87
CA VAL A 278 33.69 6.20 14.22
C VAL A 278 34.33 7.53 14.61
N PRO A 279 33.59 8.64 14.80
CA PRO A 279 34.16 9.82 15.42
C PRO A 279 34.52 9.41 16.83
N VAL A 280 35.82 9.44 17.17
CA VAL A 280 36.29 9.29 18.53
C VAL A 280 35.78 10.51 19.29
N LEU A 281 34.65 10.34 20.00
CA LEU A 281 34.19 11.35 20.97
C LEU A 281 35.18 11.36 22.14
N PRO A 282 35.66 12.55 22.56
CA PRO A 282 36.52 12.66 23.72
C PRO A 282 35.80 12.17 24.97
N GLU A 283 36.46 11.33 25.76
CA GLU A 283 35.98 10.80 27.03
C GLU A 283 35.48 11.94 27.93
N ARG A 284 34.18 12.01 28.16
CA ARG A 284 33.61 12.85 29.22
C ARG A 284 33.85 12.17 30.56
N ARG A 285 34.71 12.78 31.38
CA ARG A 285 34.90 12.40 32.79
C ARG A 285 33.54 12.34 33.49
N LYS A 286 33.23 11.16 34.03
CA LYS A 286 32.08 10.95 34.92
C LYS A 286 32.35 11.67 36.23
N THR A 287 31.64 12.75 36.54
CA THR A 287 31.44 13.23 37.90
C THR A 287 30.17 12.56 38.41
N ALA A 288 30.32 11.78 39.46
CA ALA A 288 29.24 11.20 40.21
C ALA A 288 28.41 12.34 40.86
N THR A 289 27.13 12.35 40.58
CA THR A 289 26.16 13.14 41.36
C THR A 289 25.00 12.24 41.71
N ASP A 290 24.76 12.11 42.99
CA ASP A 290 23.75 11.35 43.66
C ASP A 290 22.35 11.53 43.09
N TRP A 291 21.69 10.42 42.73
CA TRP A 291 20.25 10.39 42.52
C TRP A 291 19.58 9.85 43.77
N LEU A 292 19.07 10.79 44.60
CA LEU A 292 18.12 10.48 45.67
C LEU A 292 16.83 9.91 45.03
N ALA A 293 16.47 8.71 45.43
CA ALA A 293 15.20 8.07 45.05
C ALA A 293 14.02 8.84 45.67
N PRO A 294 12.95 9.13 44.97
CA PRO A 294 11.76 9.72 45.55
C PRO A 294 11.03 8.71 46.45
N ALA A 295 10.54 9.19 47.59
CA ALA A 295 9.77 8.41 48.57
C ALA A 295 8.46 7.86 47.97
N PRO A 296 7.98 6.72 48.45
CA PRO A 296 6.75 6.07 47.92
C PRO A 296 5.52 6.90 48.35
N LEU A 297 4.64 7.16 47.37
CA LEU A 297 3.35 7.80 47.60
C LEU A 297 2.39 6.84 48.34
N PRO A 298 1.51 7.33 49.19
CA PRO A 298 0.58 6.55 49.96
C PRO A 298 -0.49 5.91 49.04
N ARG A 299 -0.80 4.64 49.27
CA ARG A 299 -1.87 3.90 48.55
C ARG A 299 -3.23 4.50 48.94
N PRO A 300 -4.11 4.74 47.92
CA PRO A 300 -5.49 5.11 48.20
C PRO A 300 -6.26 3.89 48.77
N ALA A 301 -7.12 4.19 49.76
CA ALA A 301 -7.98 3.21 50.43
C ALA A 301 -8.97 2.59 49.41
N VAL A 302 -9.18 1.27 49.57
CA VAL A 302 -10.16 0.50 48.80
C VAL A 302 -11.56 0.89 49.25
N PRO A 303 -12.48 1.33 48.38
CA PRO A 303 -13.87 1.53 48.76
C PRO A 303 -14.60 0.18 48.80
N GLU A 304 -15.43 0.04 49.81
CA GLU A 304 -16.33 -1.11 50.03
C GLU A 304 -17.28 -1.32 48.86
N ARG A 305 -17.53 -2.57 48.54
CA ARG A 305 -18.38 -3.10 47.50
C ARG A 305 -19.86 -2.73 47.73
N PRO A 306 -20.54 -2.00 46.86
CA PRO A 306 -21.97 -1.83 46.92
C PRO A 306 -22.72 -3.09 46.46
N ALA A 307 -23.91 -3.30 47.02
CA ALA A 307 -24.82 -4.41 46.80
C ALA A 307 -25.24 -4.57 45.33
N ALA A 308 -25.70 -5.78 44.99
CA ALA A 308 -26.11 -6.20 43.64
C ALA A 308 -27.07 -5.22 42.95
N PRO A 309 -26.89 -4.95 41.66
CA PRO A 309 -27.77 -4.06 40.93
C PRO A 309 -29.03 -4.77 40.48
N GLN A 310 -30.13 -4.08 40.71
CA GLN A 310 -31.44 -4.31 40.11
C GLN A 310 -31.36 -4.27 38.60
N SER A 311 -32.22 -5.04 37.91
CA SER A 311 -32.34 -5.12 36.46
C SER A 311 -32.39 -3.74 35.82
N VAL A 312 -31.33 -3.38 35.11
CA VAL A 312 -31.27 -2.16 34.31
C VAL A 312 -31.88 -2.47 32.93
N ALA A 313 -32.78 -1.60 32.47
CA ALA A 313 -33.30 -1.63 31.12
C ALA A 313 -32.16 -1.68 30.10
N PRO A 314 -32.32 -2.37 28.96
CA PRO A 314 -31.22 -2.53 28.00
C PRO A 314 -30.74 -1.19 27.46
N SER A 315 -29.48 -0.85 27.72
CA SER A 315 -28.77 0.27 27.09
C SER A 315 -28.87 0.17 25.56
N PRO A 316 -28.86 1.31 24.83
CA PRO A 316 -28.84 1.28 23.37
C PRO A 316 -27.63 0.43 22.91
N ALA A 317 -27.86 -0.40 21.91
CA ALA A 317 -26.82 -1.29 21.37
C ALA A 317 -25.61 -0.45 20.92
N ASN A 318 -24.42 -0.71 21.50
CA ASN A 318 -23.20 0.05 21.24
C ASN A 318 -22.14 -0.86 20.64
N ILE A 319 -21.56 -0.47 19.53
CA ILE A 319 -20.50 -1.22 18.83
C ILE A 319 -19.23 -1.36 19.69
N ASP A 320 -18.89 -0.35 20.51
CA ASP A 320 -17.70 -0.39 21.38
C ASP A 320 -17.85 -1.47 22.45
N GLU A 321 -19.06 -1.67 22.98
CA GLU A 321 -19.34 -2.73 23.94
C GLU A 321 -19.25 -4.12 23.26
N ALA A 322 -19.78 -4.26 22.05
CA ALA A 322 -19.62 -5.49 21.27
C ALA A 322 -18.14 -5.80 20.99
N LEU A 323 -17.34 -4.78 20.66
CA LEU A 323 -15.90 -4.92 20.46
C LEU A 323 -15.18 -5.33 21.73
N ARG A 324 -15.50 -4.72 22.88
CA ARG A 324 -14.93 -5.07 24.19
C ARG A 324 -15.22 -6.54 24.54
N LEU A 325 -16.46 -6.97 24.44
CA LEU A 325 -16.87 -8.35 24.68
C LEU A 325 -16.21 -9.34 23.72
N THR A 326 -16.03 -8.95 22.46
CA THR A 326 -15.30 -9.77 21.47
C THR A 326 -13.84 -9.95 21.86
N ARG A 327 -13.17 -8.89 22.35
CA ARG A 327 -11.78 -8.95 22.84
C ARG A 327 -11.65 -9.84 24.08
N GLU A 328 -12.65 -9.80 24.96
CA GLU A 328 -12.74 -10.63 26.17
C GLU A 328 -13.22 -12.07 25.87
N LYS A 329 -13.48 -12.40 24.60
CA LYS A 329 -14.00 -13.71 24.14
C LYS A 329 -15.38 -14.07 24.65
N HIS A 330 -16.18 -13.09 25.08
CA HIS A 330 -17.58 -13.24 25.44
C HIS A 330 -18.47 -13.22 24.22
N TYR A 331 -18.29 -14.21 23.34
CA TYR A 331 -18.85 -14.19 21.98
C TYR A 331 -20.37 -14.21 21.92
N GLU A 332 -21.05 -14.91 22.85
CA GLU A 332 -22.52 -14.97 22.85
C GLU A 332 -23.13 -13.60 23.20
N GLU A 333 -22.58 -12.93 24.21
CA GLU A 333 -23.02 -11.59 24.60
C GLU A 333 -22.73 -10.56 23.53
N ALA A 334 -21.55 -10.64 22.90
CA ALA A 334 -21.18 -9.79 21.78
C ALA A 334 -22.14 -9.98 20.60
N LEU A 335 -22.45 -11.23 20.22
CA LEU A 335 -23.40 -11.54 19.15
C LEU A 335 -24.79 -11.00 19.42
N ALA A 336 -25.29 -11.08 20.66
CA ALA A 336 -26.59 -10.54 21.03
C ALA A 336 -26.68 -9.01 20.81
N ILE A 337 -25.58 -8.28 21.04
CA ILE A 337 -25.49 -6.83 20.74
C ILE A 337 -25.41 -6.61 19.23
N ILE A 338 -24.55 -7.36 18.54
CA ILE A 338 -24.33 -7.25 17.10
C ILE A 338 -25.63 -7.53 16.32
N VAL A 339 -26.40 -8.54 16.72
CA VAL A 339 -27.69 -8.85 16.06
C VAL A 339 -28.65 -7.66 16.18
N ARG A 340 -28.76 -7.07 17.37
CA ARG A 340 -29.60 -5.87 17.57
C ARG A 340 -29.13 -4.66 16.76
N LEU A 341 -27.82 -4.48 16.61
CA LEU A 341 -27.26 -3.43 15.76
C LEU A 341 -27.62 -3.66 14.28
N LEU A 342 -27.52 -4.91 13.82
CA LEU A 342 -27.83 -5.28 12.43
C LEU A 342 -29.34 -5.27 12.13
N GLU A 343 -30.21 -5.43 13.12
CA GLU A 343 -31.65 -5.22 12.98
C GLU A 343 -31.98 -3.75 12.70
N GLN A 344 -31.23 -2.83 13.31
CA GLN A 344 -31.38 -1.39 13.11
C GLN A 344 -30.67 -0.90 11.84
N GLN A 345 -29.49 -1.45 11.54
CA GLN A 345 -28.65 -1.10 10.42
C GLN A 345 -28.08 -2.36 9.75
N PRO A 346 -28.80 -2.99 8.81
CA PRO A 346 -28.42 -4.28 8.21
C PRO A 346 -27.09 -4.29 7.44
N VAL A 347 -26.56 -3.13 7.12
CA VAL A 347 -25.29 -2.92 6.36
C VAL A 347 -24.21 -2.25 7.20
N ALA A 348 -24.35 -2.20 8.52
CA ALA A 348 -23.29 -1.66 9.39
C ALA A 348 -22.02 -2.51 9.28
N SER A 349 -21.01 -2.00 8.57
CA SER A 349 -19.77 -2.74 8.26
C SER A 349 -19.05 -3.23 9.51
N ASP A 350 -18.90 -2.39 10.53
CA ASP A 350 -18.21 -2.75 11.78
C ASP A 350 -18.93 -3.90 12.51
N ALA A 351 -20.26 -3.87 12.56
CA ALA A 351 -21.04 -4.95 13.17
C ALA A 351 -20.93 -6.26 12.37
N LEU A 352 -20.94 -6.18 11.03
CA LEU A 352 -20.73 -7.33 10.17
C LEU A 352 -19.32 -7.89 10.31
N LEU A 353 -18.29 -7.06 10.42
CA LEU A 353 -16.90 -7.48 10.61
C LEU A 353 -16.69 -8.19 11.95
N LEU A 354 -17.23 -7.64 13.05
CA LEU A 354 -17.18 -8.31 14.35
C LEU A 354 -17.94 -9.64 14.33
N LYS A 355 -19.11 -9.68 13.66
CA LYS A 355 -19.83 -10.95 13.48
C LYS A 355 -18.99 -11.98 12.73
N ALA A 356 -18.39 -11.58 11.61
CA ALA A 356 -17.55 -12.48 10.81
C ALA A 356 -16.33 -12.97 11.60
N HIS A 357 -15.72 -12.10 12.41
CA HIS A 357 -14.61 -12.47 13.30
C HIS A 357 -15.03 -13.51 14.34
N ILE A 358 -16.18 -13.32 15.00
CA ILE A 358 -16.71 -14.31 15.97
C ILE A 358 -17.00 -15.64 15.27
N GLN A 359 -17.61 -15.60 14.09
CA GLN A 359 -17.86 -16.80 13.27
C GLN A 359 -16.57 -17.56 12.93
N LEU A 360 -15.46 -16.84 12.61
CA LEU A 360 -14.15 -17.48 12.46
C LEU A 360 -13.72 -18.25 13.70
N HIS A 361 -13.82 -17.64 14.87
CA HIS A 361 -13.44 -18.28 16.14
C HIS A 361 -14.34 -19.45 16.52
N ARG A 362 -15.59 -19.44 16.08
CA ARG A 362 -16.54 -20.56 16.23
C ARG A 362 -16.34 -21.65 15.17
N LYS A 363 -15.35 -21.50 14.29
CA LYS A 363 -15.08 -22.40 13.14
C LYS A 363 -16.20 -22.44 12.10
N GLU A 364 -17.07 -21.45 12.09
CA GLU A 364 -18.15 -21.27 11.12
C GLU A 364 -17.62 -20.57 9.87
N TYR A 365 -16.62 -21.17 9.21
CA TYR A 365 -15.82 -20.50 8.18
C TYR A 365 -16.64 -20.04 6.97
N ALA A 366 -17.61 -20.84 6.52
CA ALA A 366 -18.48 -20.48 5.40
C ALA A 366 -19.37 -19.26 5.73
N ALA A 367 -19.92 -19.20 6.95
CA ALA A 367 -20.71 -18.07 7.41
C ALA A 367 -19.86 -16.80 7.56
N ALA A 368 -18.62 -16.94 8.06
CA ALA A 368 -17.67 -15.83 8.17
C ALA A 368 -17.32 -15.27 6.77
N GLU A 369 -17.09 -16.14 5.80
CA GLU A 369 -16.81 -15.76 4.41
C GLU A 369 -18.00 -15.02 3.79
N GLU A 370 -19.22 -15.54 3.91
CA GLU A 370 -20.43 -14.87 3.43
C GLU A 370 -20.62 -13.48 4.07
N THR A 371 -20.40 -13.39 5.39
CA THR A 371 -20.55 -12.13 6.12
C THR A 371 -19.48 -11.11 5.69
N ALA A 372 -18.22 -11.52 5.51
CA ALA A 372 -17.16 -10.65 5.04
C ALA A 372 -17.38 -10.22 3.57
N GLN A 373 -17.90 -11.10 2.70
CA GLN A 373 -18.26 -10.74 1.33
C GLN A 373 -19.40 -9.72 1.28
N ARG A 374 -20.33 -9.74 2.25
CA ARG A 374 -21.35 -8.69 2.35
C ARG A 374 -20.73 -7.33 2.65
N VAL A 375 -19.71 -7.25 3.49
CA VAL A 375 -18.96 -6.01 3.74
C VAL A 375 -18.30 -5.52 2.46
N LEU A 376 -17.64 -6.40 1.69
CA LEU A 376 -16.99 -6.01 0.44
C LEU A 376 -17.96 -5.49 -0.65
N LYS A 377 -19.25 -5.79 -0.55
CA LYS A 377 -20.28 -5.21 -1.45
C LYS A 377 -20.51 -3.72 -1.18
N SER A 378 -20.36 -3.28 0.07
CA SER A 378 -20.50 -1.86 0.47
C SER A 378 -19.15 -1.15 0.52
N GLU A 379 -18.11 -1.84 0.99
CA GLU A 379 -16.76 -1.33 1.17
C GLU A 379 -15.75 -2.23 0.44
N ALA A 380 -15.62 -2.03 -0.86
CA ALA A 380 -14.83 -2.91 -1.75
C ALA A 380 -13.35 -3.08 -1.34
N TRP A 381 -12.83 -2.20 -0.49
CA TRP A 381 -11.44 -2.18 -0.04
C TRP A 381 -11.29 -2.36 1.49
N SER A 382 -12.24 -2.98 2.13
CA SER A 382 -12.16 -3.28 3.56
C SER A 382 -11.05 -4.26 3.87
N VAL A 383 -9.99 -3.77 4.51
CA VAL A 383 -8.82 -4.57 4.93
C VAL A 383 -9.24 -5.67 5.89
N ASP A 384 -10.09 -5.33 6.85
CA ASP A 384 -10.62 -6.27 7.85
C ASP A 384 -11.39 -7.41 7.17
N ALA A 385 -12.22 -7.11 6.16
CA ALA A 385 -12.94 -8.12 5.40
C ALA A 385 -11.99 -9.06 4.63
N PHE A 386 -10.95 -8.51 3.99
CA PHE A 386 -9.94 -9.33 3.33
C PHE A 386 -9.19 -10.24 4.30
N VAL A 387 -8.84 -9.74 5.49
CA VAL A 387 -8.18 -10.55 6.52
C VAL A 387 -9.10 -11.66 7.02
N VAL A 388 -10.40 -11.40 7.23
CA VAL A 388 -11.37 -12.46 7.59
C VAL A 388 -11.42 -13.53 6.51
N LEU A 389 -11.55 -13.16 5.24
CA LEU A 389 -11.58 -14.11 4.11
C LEU A 389 -10.29 -14.93 4.03
N ALA A 390 -9.14 -14.27 4.22
CA ALA A 390 -7.84 -14.93 4.22
C ALA A 390 -7.69 -15.93 5.38
N LEU A 391 -8.11 -15.57 6.57
CA LEU A 391 -8.09 -16.46 7.75
C LEU A 391 -9.06 -17.62 7.59
N ALA A 392 -10.27 -17.39 7.05
CA ALA A 392 -11.22 -18.46 6.76
C ALA A 392 -10.63 -19.49 5.78
N ALA A 393 -10.02 -19.01 4.70
CA ALA A 393 -9.35 -19.87 3.71
C ALA A 393 -8.15 -20.62 4.33
N LYS A 394 -7.29 -19.93 5.12
CA LYS A 394 -6.12 -20.52 5.80
C LYS A 394 -6.56 -21.66 6.74
N TRP A 395 -7.60 -21.46 7.55
CA TRP A 395 -8.07 -22.47 8.51
C TRP A 395 -8.82 -23.63 7.85
N ARG A 396 -9.23 -23.46 6.61
CA ARG A 396 -9.73 -24.55 5.74
C ARG A 396 -8.64 -25.25 4.92
N ASN A 397 -7.34 -24.90 5.14
CA ASN A 397 -6.18 -25.37 4.38
C ASN A 397 -6.22 -25.00 2.88
N GLN A 398 -6.91 -23.93 2.52
CA GLN A 398 -6.97 -23.39 1.16
C GLN A 398 -5.88 -22.30 1.01
N ASN A 399 -4.61 -22.73 1.05
CA ASN A 399 -3.46 -21.80 1.10
C ASN A 399 -3.41 -20.83 -0.07
N ALA A 400 -3.73 -21.26 -1.29
CA ALA A 400 -3.72 -20.39 -2.46
C ALA A 400 -4.73 -19.23 -2.35
N ASP A 401 -5.94 -19.52 -1.87
CA ASP A 401 -6.97 -18.50 -1.64
C ASP A 401 -6.60 -17.59 -0.48
N ALA A 402 -6.02 -18.15 0.59
CA ALA A 402 -5.53 -17.37 1.73
C ALA A 402 -4.45 -16.37 1.28
N VAL A 403 -3.47 -16.81 0.48
CA VAL A 403 -2.43 -15.92 -0.10
C VAL A 403 -3.06 -14.83 -0.96
N LYS A 404 -4.06 -15.17 -1.78
CA LYS A 404 -4.79 -14.19 -2.60
C LYS A 404 -5.42 -13.11 -1.75
N TRP A 405 -6.17 -13.48 -0.70
CA TRP A 405 -6.88 -12.52 0.14
C TRP A 405 -5.95 -11.70 1.04
N PHE A 406 -4.87 -12.30 1.59
CA PHE A 406 -3.87 -11.50 2.32
C PHE A 406 -3.15 -10.51 1.41
N LYS A 407 -2.89 -10.85 0.16
CA LYS A 407 -2.37 -9.88 -0.82
C LYS A 407 -3.34 -8.73 -1.07
N GLN A 408 -4.64 -8.98 -1.11
CA GLN A 408 -5.65 -7.92 -1.22
C GLN A 408 -5.67 -7.02 0.03
N ALA A 409 -5.53 -7.60 1.23
CA ALA A 409 -5.44 -6.83 2.47
C ALA A 409 -4.20 -5.92 2.50
N VAL A 410 -3.03 -6.46 2.15
CA VAL A 410 -1.77 -5.71 2.00
C VAL A 410 -1.92 -4.60 0.96
N TYR A 411 -2.62 -4.92 -0.12
CA TYR A 411 -2.89 -3.94 -1.16
C TYR A 411 -3.78 -2.78 -0.70
N ALA A 412 -4.88 -3.11 -0.03
CA ALA A 412 -5.80 -2.10 0.49
C ALA A 412 -5.15 -1.22 1.59
N ARG A 413 -4.24 -1.81 2.38
CA ARG A 413 -3.46 -1.10 3.39
C ARG A 413 -2.07 -1.72 3.53
N ASN A 414 -1.07 -1.00 3.08
CA ASN A 414 0.32 -1.43 3.09
C ASN A 414 0.85 -1.73 4.50
N GLU A 415 0.38 -0.95 5.49
CA GLU A 415 0.74 -1.08 6.90
C GLU A 415 0.02 -2.23 7.62
N CYS A 416 -0.72 -3.06 6.89
CA CYS A 416 -1.39 -4.24 7.46
C CYS A 416 -0.36 -5.33 7.80
N TRP A 417 0.41 -5.12 8.90
CA TRP A 417 1.41 -6.08 9.36
C TRP A 417 0.86 -7.50 9.61
N PRO A 418 -0.43 -7.69 10.03
CA PRO A 418 -0.96 -9.04 10.18
C PRO A 418 -0.98 -9.83 8.87
N ALA A 419 -1.34 -9.17 7.77
CA ALA A 419 -1.36 -9.81 6.46
C ALA A 419 0.06 -10.21 6.01
N HIS A 420 1.07 -9.37 6.25
CA HIS A 420 2.47 -9.71 5.98
C HIS A 420 2.95 -10.90 6.81
N TYR A 421 2.62 -10.94 8.10
CA TYR A 421 2.97 -12.05 8.98
C TYR A 421 2.38 -13.38 8.48
N TYR A 422 1.08 -13.40 8.17
CA TYR A 422 0.43 -14.62 7.69
C TYR A 422 0.88 -15.02 6.28
N LEU A 423 1.22 -14.08 5.41
CA LEU A 423 1.88 -14.38 4.14
C LEU A 423 3.23 -15.06 4.37
N GLY A 424 4.02 -14.61 5.34
CA GLY A 424 5.27 -15.26 5.73
C GLY A 424 5.05 -16.71 6.16
N GLU A 425 4.03 -16.99 6.97
CA GLU A 425 3.66 -18.35 7.39
C GLU A 425 3.25 -19.24 6.21
N LEU A 426 2.41 -18.74 5.30
CA LEU A 426 1.94 -19.48 4.14
C LEU A 426 3.09 -19.79 3.16
N TYR A 427 3.93 -18.80 2.85
CA TYR A 427 5.10 -19.02 1.98
C TYR A 427 6.10 -20.01 2.60
N ARG A 428 6.29 -19.97 3.91
CA ARG A 428 7.14 -20.95 4.61
C ARG A 428 6.55 -22.36 4.53
N ALA A 429 5.24 -22.50 4.68
CA ALA A 429 4.53 -23.78 4.54
C ALA A 429 4.64 -24.34 3.12
N ASP A 430 4.64 -23.48 2.11
CA ASP A 430 4.79 -23.83 0.70
C ASP A 430 6.27 -23.95 0.26
N ASN A 431 7.22 -23.93 1.21
CA ASN A 431 8.67 -23.98 1.00
C ASN A 431 9.24 -22.83 0.13
N GLU A 432 8.54 -21.72 0.01
CA GLU A 432 8.99 -20.52 -0.65
C GLU A 432 9.79 -19.62 0.31
N LEU A 433 10.94 -20.13 0.78
CA LEU A 433 11.67 -19.60 1.94
C LEU A 433 12.09 -18.14 1.79
N GLU A 434 12.50 -17.71 0.59
CA GLU A 434 12.88 -16.31 0.33
C GLU A 434 11.68 -15.36 0.40
N LYS A 435 10.53 -15.76 -0.11
CA LYS A 435 9.29 -14.98 0.01
C LYS A 435 8.83 -14.92 1.48
N ALA A 436 8.91 -16.04 2.19
CA ALA A 436 8.60 -16.09 3.62
C ALA A 436 9.46 -15.12 4.42
N ARG A 437 10.78 -15.17 4.22
CA ARG A 437 11.74 -14.28 4.88
C ARG A 437 11.43 -12.80 4.64
N ARG A 438 11.15 -12.44 3.40
CA ARG A 438 10.78 -11.06 3.03
C ARG A 438 9.49 -10.61 3.70
N ALA A 439 8.46 -11.45 3.68
CA ALA A 439 7.18 -11.13 4.32
C ALA A 439 7.33 -10.91 5.83
N TYR A 440 8.12 -11.75 6.53
CA TYR A 440 8.42 -11.56 7.96
C TYR A 440 9.21 -10.28 8.22
N ARG A 441 10.16 -9.90 7.35
CA ARG A 441 10.91 -8.64 7.50
C ARG A 441 10.04 -7.41 7.37
N VAL A 442 9.12 -7.40 6.39
CA VAL A 442 8.14 -6.31 6.26
C VAL A 442 7.26 -6.22 7.50
N ALA A 443 6.71 -7.35 7.98
CA ALA A 443 5.93 -7.37 9.21
C ALA A 443 6.73 -6.84 10.41
N LEU A 444 8.00 -7.25 10.55
CA LEU A 444 8.90 -6.80 11.60
C LEU A 444 9.17 -5.30 11.53
N GLN A 445 9.40 -4.76 10.33
CA GLN A 445 9.62 -3.32 10.10
C GLN A 445 8.39 -2.51 10.53
N LEU A 446 7.20 -2.93 10.10
CA LEU A 446 5.95 -2.27 10.47
C LEU A 446 5.69 -2.30 11.98
N LEU A 447 6.10 -3.38 12.66
CA LEU A 447 6.00 -3.53 14.11
C LEU A 447 7.11 -2.80 14.90
N SER A 448 8.19 -2.35 14.24
CA SER A 448 9.30 -1.63 14.87
C SER A 448 9.07 -0.11 14.93
N GLY A 449 8.17 0.43 14.11
CA GLY A 449 7.60 1.76 14.29
C GLY A 449 6.73 1.80 15.54
N GLN A 450 6.42 3.00 16.06
CA GLN A 450 5.39 3.08 17.11
C GLN A 450 4.07 2.65 16.48
N PRO A 451 3.48 1.51 16.90
CA PRO A 451 2.18 1.11 16.35
C PRO A 451 1.16 2.18 16.71
N ALA A 452 0.55 2.78 15.70
CA ALA A 452 -0.61 3.62 15.92
C ALA A 452 -1.73 2.77 16.55
N PRO A 453 -2.56 3.32 17.43
CA PRO A 453 -3.68 2.60 17.98
C PRO A 453 -4.57 2.08 16.84
N GLY A 454 -4.63 0.75 16.69
CA GLY A 454 -5.40 0.08 15.63
C GLY A 454 -4.71 -1.07 14.91
N ASP A 455 -3.54 -1.55 15.36
CA ASP A 455 -2.91 -2.84 15.01
C ASP A 455 -2.91 -3.22 13.51
N GLY A 456 -2.95 -2.25 12.58
CA GLY A 456 -3.06 -2.51 11.15
C GLY A 456 -4.44 -3.00 10.68
N LEU A 457 -5.40 -3.20 11.58
CA LEU A 457 -6.82 -3.49 11.35
C LEU A 457 -7.68 -2.40 11.98
N SER A 458 -8.91 -2.21 11.48
CA SER A 458 -9.78 -1.13 11.94
C SER A 458 -10.65 -1.56 13.11
N ILE A 459 -11.22 -2.78 13.06
CA ILE A 459 -12.20 -3.24 14.04
C ILE A 459 -11.94 -4.66 14.56
N ILE A 460 -11.32 -5.53 13.76
CA ILE A 460 -11.12 -6.95 14.13
C ILE A 460 -10.01 -7.06 15.17
N PRO A 461 -10.26 -7.64 16.35
CA PRO A 461 -9.22 -7.91 17.33
C PRO A 461 -8.29 -9.03 16.86
N LEU A 462 -6.98 -8.80 16.98
CA LEU A 462 -5.99 -9.81 16.66
C LEU A 462 -5.80 -10.80 17.81
N GLY A 463 -5.59 -12.06 17.46
CA GLY A 463 -5.39 -13.14 18.44
C GLY A 463 -4.03 -13.13 19.14
N LEU A 464 -3.04 -12.43 18.54
CA LEU A 464 -1.68 -12.31 19.06
C LEU A 464 -1.32 -10.83 19.25
N PRO A 465 -0.70 -10.45 20.38
CA PRO A 465 -0.25 -9.09 20.58
C PRO A 465 0.93 -8.74 19.64
N PRO A 466 1.07 -7.48 19.21
CA PRO A 466 2.14 -7.04 18.29
C PRO A 466 3.55 -7.41 18.76
N THR A 467 3.81 -7.36 20.06
CA THR A 467 5.10 -7.74 20.67
C THR A 467 5.45 -9.22 20.48
N GLU A 468 4.46 -10.09 20.55
CA GLU A 468 4.64 -11.53 20.33
C GLU A 468 4.89 -11.82 18.85
N VAL A 469 4.13 -11.18 17.95
CA VAL A 469 4.34 -11.34 16.51
C VAL A 469 5.70 -10.81 16.08
N ARG A 470 6.16 -9.72 16.67
CA ARG A 470 7.53 -9.20 16.45
C ARG A 470 8.57 -10.26 16.79
N PHE A 471 8.49 -10.86 17.99
CA PHE A 471 9.39 -11.92 18.41
C PHE A 471 9.35 -13.13 17.47
N LEU A 472 8.15 -13.54 17.03
CA LEU A 472 7.98 -14.63 16.08
C LEU A 472 8.63 -14.31 14.72
N CYS A 473 8.47 -13.10 14.21
CA CYS A 473 9.12 -12.67 12.96
C CYS A 473 10.65 -12.72 13.09
N GLU A 474 11.23 -12.16 14.17
CA GLU A 474 12.67 -12.19 14.44
C GLU A 474 13.21 -13.64 14.47
N HIS A 475 12.51 -14.52 15.18
CA HIS A 475 12.88 -15.93 15.28
C HIS A 475 12.82 -16.66 13.92
N GLN A 476 11.76 -16.45 13.14
CA GLN A 476 11.62 -17.08 11.83
C GLN A 476 12.67 -16.57 10.84
N ILE A 477 12.98 -15.28 10.83
CA ILE A 477 14.02 -14.70 10.00
C ILE A 477 15.38 -15.34 10.35
N ALA A 478 15.75 -15.39 11.62
CA ALA A 478 17.00 -16.00 12.06
C ALA A 478 17.13 -17.47 11.62
N LYS A 479 16.02 -18.24 11.73
CA LYS A 479 15.99 -19.63 11.27
C LYS A 479 16.19 -19.77 9.76
N LEU A 480 15.55 -18.90 8.96
CA LEU A 480 15.65 -18.89 7.50
C LEU A 480 17.05 -18.45 7.03
N ASP A 481 17.66 -17.48 7.71
CA ASP A 481 19.04 -17.04 7.43
C ASP A 481 20.06 -18.13 7.76
N GLY A 482 19.85 -18.91 8.83
CA GLY A 482 20.67 -20.08 9.17
C GLY A 482 20.61 -21.19 8.13
N LEU A 483 19.42 -21.48 7.58
CA LEU A 483 19.26 -22.48 6.50
C LEU A 483 20.00 -22.06 5.22
N ARG A 484 20.03 -20.77 4.90
CA ARG A 484 20.75 -20.23 3.74
C ARG A 484 22.27 -20.35 3.90
N ALA A 485 22.80 -20.13 5.10
CA ALA A 485 24.23 -20.28 5.37
C ALA A 485 24.70 -21.73 5.18
N VAL A 486 23.87 -22.70 5.53
CA VAL A 486 24.15 -24.14 5.33
C VAL A 486 24.04 -24.54 3.85
N ALA A 487 23.12 -23.95 3.08
CA ALA A 487 22.96 -24.27 1.65
C ALA A 487 24.04 -23.60 0.74
N ALA A 488 24.79 -22.64 1.28
CA ALA A 488 25.88 -21.93 0.58
C ALA A 488 27.27 -22.52 0.84
N GLN A 489 27.37 -23.52 1.72
CA GLN A 489 28.56 -24.36 1.98
C GLN A 489 28.46 -25.66 1.19
#